data_90336ef68fe5fa12a11cde9178765bb4
#
_entry.id   90336ef68fe5fa12a11cde9178765bb4
#
_cell.length_a   1.000
_cell.length_b   1.000
_cell.length_c   1.000
_cell.angle_alpha   90.00
_cell.angle_beta   90.00
_cell.angle_gamma   90.00
#
_symmetry.space_group_name_H-M   'P 1'
#
loop_
_entity.id
_entity.type
_entity.pdbx_description
1 polymer ?
#
loop_
_entity_poly.entity_id
_entity_poly.type
_entity_poly.pdbx_seq_one_letter_code
_entity_poly.pdbx_strand_id
1 'polypeptide(L)'
;MFSATMPAKIQQLANTILNNPSEIKLAVSRPADKIIQAAYVCYENQKLGIIRNLFMDEVPERVIIFASSKIKVKEVTKALKSMKLNVGEMHSDLEQVQREAVMHDFKAGRINILVATDIVARGIDIDDIRLVINFDVPHDSEDYVHRIGRTARANNDGVAFTFVSEKEQSNFKSIENFLEKEIYKIPIPTELGEAPEYKPRSFSNKGGNYSKRRNFKGKRNNGGGKGNNRPSPRQN
;
A
#
# COMPACT_ATOMS: atom_id res chain seq x y z
N MET A 1 -17.58 -9.96 -16.61
CA MET A 1 -16.43 -9.81 -15.70
C MET A 1 -16.65 -8.53 -14.91
N PHE A 2 -16.53 -8.57 -13.58
CA PHE A 2 -16.68 -7.40 -12.72
C PHE A 2 -15.42 -7.28 -11.86
N SER A 3 -14.89 -6.07 -11.74
CA SER A 3 -13.74 -5.77 -10.89
C SER A 3 -13.89 -4.36 -10.35
N ALA A 4 -13.51 -4.15 -9.10
CA ALA A 4 -13.48 -2.81 -8.48
C ALA A 4 -12.36 -1.94 -9.05
N THR A 5 -11.28 -2.57 -9.53
CA THR A 5 -10.12 -1.93 -10.13
C THR A 5 -9.75 -2.64 -11.44
N MET A 6 -9.27 -1.90 -12.43
CA MET A 6 -8.93 -2.45 -13.74
C MET A 6 -7.49 -2.05 -14.14
N PRO A 7 -6.46 -2.62 -13.47
CA PRO A 7 -5.08 -2.40 -13.86
C PRO A 7 -4.82 -2.80 -15.32
N ALA A 8 -3.87 -2.18 -15.99
CA ALA A 8 -3.59 -2.39 -17.42
C ALA A 8 -3.42 -3.88 -17.79
N LYS A 9 -2.80 -4.69 -16.93
CA LYS A 9 -2.67 -6.14 -17.13
C LYS A 9 -4.00 -6.88 -17.12
N ILE A 10 -4.91 -6.50 -16.23
CA ILE A 10 -6.25 -7.10 -16.15
C ILE A 10 -7.10 -6.66 -17.34
N GLN A 11 -6.96 -5.42 -17.78
CA GLN A 11 -7.63 -4.92 -18.98
C GLN A 11 -7.16 -5.67 -20.24
N GLN A 12 -5.84 -5.92 -20.37
CA GLN A 12 -5.30 -6.73 -21.45
C GLN A 12 -5.86 -8.17 -21.42
N LEU A 13 -5.91 -8.78 -20.23
CA LEU A 13 -6.47 -10.12 -20.06
C LEU A 13 -7.98 -10.13 -20.42
N ALA A 14 -8.74 -9.15 -19.96
CA ALA A 14 -10.15 -9.01 -20.28
C ALA A 14 -10.38 -8.90 -21.82
N ASN A 15 -9.58 -8.09 -22.49
CA ASN A 15 -9.65 -7.95 -23.96
C ASN A 15 -9.28 -9.23 -24.71
N THR A 16 -8.48 -10.13 -24.09
CA THR A 16 -8.12 -11.40 -24.68
C THR A 16 -9.23 -12.45 -24.51
N ILE A 17 -9.95 -12.42 -23.39
CA ILE A 17 -10.96 -13.44 -23.04
C ILE A 17 -12.36 -13.05 -23.54
N LEU A 18 -12.69 -11.75 -23.52
CA LEU A 18 -14.03 -11.25 -23.82
C LEU A 18 -14.14 -10.90 -25.30
N ASN A 19 -15.26 -11.28 -25.92
CA ASN A 19 -15.55 -10.98 -27.31
C ASN A 19 -16.50 -9.76 -27.34
N ASN A 20 -15.99 -8.61 -27.80
CA ASN A 20 -16.73 -7.35 -27.97
C ASN A 20 -17.54 -6.93 -26.72
N PRO A 21 -16.91 -6.83 -25.52
CA PRO A 21 -17.64 -6.56 -24.29
C PRO A 21 -18.14 -5.12 -24.23
N SER A 22 -19.32 -4.92 -23.65
CA SER A 22 -19.76 -3.59 -23.23
C SER A 22 -18.99 -3.22 -21.96
N GLU A 23 -18.25 -2.11 -21.98
CA GLU A 23 -17.48 -1.62 -20.84
C GLU A 23 -18.28 -0.50 -20.15
N ILE A 24 -18.64 -0.74 -18.88
CA ILE A 24 -19.22 0.29 -18.00
C ILE A 24 -18.18 0.64 -16.96
N LYS A 25 -17.56 1.81 -17.08
CA LYS A 25 -16.63 2.37 -16.09
C LYS A 25 -17.43 3.20 -15.09
N LEU A 26 -17.58 2.68 -13.90
CA LEU A 26 -17.96 3.53 -12.77
C LEU A 26 -16.71 4.29 -12.33
N ALA A 27 -16.83 5.61 -12.16
CA ALA A 27 -15.74 6.38 -11.60
C ALA A 27 -15.34 5.77 -10.25
N VAL A 28 -14.04 5.62 -9.99
CA VAL A 28 -13.56 5.22 -8.66
C VAL A 28 -14.19 6.21 -7.69
N SER A 29 -15.03 5.70 -6.80
CA SER A 29 -15.75 6.55 -5.85
C SER A 29 -14.71 7.31 -5.04
N ARG A 30 -14.68 8.63 -5.14
CA ARG A 30 -13.93 9.45 -4.19
C ARG A 30 -14.40 9.05 -2.79
N PRO A 31 -13.51 9.02 -1.79
CA PRO A 31 -13.94 8.72 -0.43
C PRO A 31 -15.13 9.61 -0.09
N ALA A 32 -16.11 9.06 0.61
CA ALA A 32 -17.25 9.86 1.02
C ALA A 32 -16.75 11.14 1.72
N ASP A 33 -17.29 12.29 1.37
CA ASP A 33 -16.92 13.60 1.94
C ASP A 33 -17.02 13.64 3.48
N LYS A 34 -17.72 12.66 4.05
CA LYS A 34 -17.92 12.43 5.48
C LYS A 34 -16.74 11.77 6.21
N ILE A 35 -15.66 11.37 5.49
CA ILE A 35 -14.49 10.75 6.14
C ILE A 35 -13.49 11.85 6.51
N ILE A 36 -13.28 12.05 7.80
CA ILE A 36 -12.21 12.89 8.32
C ILE A 36 -10.89 12.15 8.14
N GLN A 37 -10.00 12.70 7.31
CA GLN A 37 -8.72 12.10 6.98
C GLN A 37 -7.60 12.95 7.55
N ALA A 38 -6.67 12.32 8.28
CA ALA A 38 -5.46 12.97 8.76
C ALA A 38 -4.26 12.00 8.74
N ALA A 39 -3.06 12.54 8.78
CA ALA A 39 -1.83 11.76 8.76
C ALA A 39 -0.87 12.19 9.86
N TYR A 40 -0.11 11.24 10.38
CA TYR A 40 1.04 11.48 11.24
C TYR A 40 2.31 11.18 10.45
N VAL A 41 3.13 12.18 10.21
CA VAL A 41 4.48 11.97 9.65
C VAL A 41 5.38 11.58 10.81
N CYS A 42 5.95 10.36 10.78
CA CYS A 42 6.62 9.79 11.94
C CYS A 42 7.73 8.82 11.52
N TYR A 43 8.63 8.52 12.44
CA TYR A 43 9.54 7.39 12.28
C TYR A 43 8.82 6.07 12.57
N GLU A 44 9.34 4.97 12.00
CA GLU A 44 8.74 3.64 12.15
C GLU A 44 8.56 3.23 13.63
N ASN A 45 9.55 3.54 14.47
CA ASN A 45 9.53 3.27 15.89
C ASN A 45 8.54 4.12 16.71
N GLN A 46 8.04 5.21 16.15
CA GLN A 46 7.06 6.10 16.81
C GLN A 46 5.62 5.64 16.60
N LYS A 47 5.33 4.83 15.56
CA LYS A 47 3.97 4.42 15.18
C LYS A 47 3.19 3.80 16.35
N LEU A 48 3.78 2.89 17.10
CA LEU A 48 3.13 2.27 18.26
C LEU A 48 2.92 3.26 19.42
N GLY A 49 3.84 4.22 19.58
CA GLY A 49 3.69 5.30 20.56
C GLY A 49 2.49 6.20 20.22
N ILE A 50 2.29 6.53 18.95
CA ILE A 50 1.14 7.30 18.48
C ILE A 50 -0.16 6.54 18.78
N ILE A 51 -0.24 5.24 18.51
CA ILE A 51 -1.44 4.43 18.85
C ILE A 51 -1.68 4.44 20.36
N ARG A 52 -0.63 4.30 21.17
CA ARG A 52 -0.77 4.38 22.63
C ARG A 52 -1.38 5.70 23.08
N ASN A 53 -0.91 6.81 22.50
CA ASN A 53 -1.45 8.13 22.82
C ASN A 53 -2.90 8.28 22.36
N LEU A 54 -3.23 7.81 21.13
CA LEU A 54 -4.60 7.86 20.60
C LEU A 54 -5.61 7.07 21.44
N PHE A 55 -5.17 6.00 22.11
CA PHE A 55 -6.03 5.10 22.90
C PHE A 55 -5.83 5.26 24.42
N MET A 56 -5.19 6.36 24.85
CA MET A 56 -4.89 6.56 26.27
C MET A 56 -6.14 6.84 27.09
N ASP A 57 -7.04 7.66 26.56
CA ASP A 57 -8.26 8.06 27.26
C ASP A 57 -9.42 7.10 26.97
N GLU A 58 -9.63 6.78 25.70
CA GLU A 58 -10.71 5.92 25.25
C GLU A 58 -10.33 5.17 23.97
N VAL A 59 -10.66 3.89 23.92
CA VAL A 59 -10.53 3.09 22.69
C VAL A 59 -11.88 3.09 21.98
N PRO A 60 -11.96 3.64 20.75
CA PRO A 60 -13.19 3.60 19.99
C PRO A 60 -13.66 2.16 19.78
N GLU A 61 -14.96 1.96 19.76
CA GLU A 61 -15.51 0.71 19.28
C GLU A 61 -15.21 0.54 17.78
N ARG A 62 -14.90 -0.71 17.37
CA ARG A 62 -14.72 -1.07 15.96
C ARG A 62 -13.64 -0.27 15.23
N VAL A 63 -12.40 -0.51 15.63
CA VAL A 63 -11.19 0.01 14.98
C VAL A 63 -10.62 -1.03 14.03
N ILE A 64 -10.23 -0.63 12.82
CA ILE A 64 -9.40 -1.45 11.94
C ILE A 64 -8.03 -0.81 11.75
N ILE A 65 -6.98 -1.61 11.92
CA ILE A 65 -5.58 -1.22 11.67
C ILE A 65 -5.05 -2.04 10.50
N PHE A 66 -4.70 -1.38 9.41
CA PHE A 66 -4.10 -2.00 8.24
C PHE A 66 -2.59 -2.00 8.32
N ALA A 67 -1.96 -3.17 8.23
CA ALA A 67 -0.52 -3.33 8.16
C ALA A 67 -0.09 -4.03 6.86
N SER A 68 1.10 -3.70 6.36
CA SER A 68 1.58 -4.12 5.04
C SER A 68 1.91 -5.62 4.93
N SER A 69 2.12 -6.31 6.06
CA SER A 69 2.50 -7.72 6.06
C SER A 69 1.97 -8.47 7.28
N LYS A 70 1.83 -9.80 7.14
CA LYS A 70 1.45 -10.68 8.25
C LYS A 70 2.39 -10.59 9.46
N ILE A 71 3.69 -10.34 9.23
CA ILE A 71 4.66 -10.17 10.30
C ILE A 71 4.33 -8.91 11.10
N LYS A 72 4.10 -7.78 10.43
CA LYS A 72 3.69 -6.53 11.08
C LYS A 72 2.34 -6.66 11.78
N VAL A 73 1.38 -7.37 11.20
CA VAL A 73 0.10 -7.65 11.86
C VAL A 73 0.34 -8.33 13.23
N LYS A 74 1.16 -9.38 13.26
CA LYS A 74 1.51 -10.09 14.51
C LYS A 74 2.23 -9.18 15.50
N GLU A 75 3.20 -8.38 15.06
CA GLU A 75 3.94 -7.43 15.89
C GLU A 75 3.04 -6.37 16.51
N VAL A 76 2.20 -5.72 15.69
CA VAL A 76 1.24 -4.71 16.14
C VAL A 76 0.24 -5.33 17.12
N THR A 77 -0.33 -6.49 16.78
CA THR A 77 -1.29 -7.21 17.64
C THR A 77 -0.65 -7.55 19.00
N LYS A 78 0.58 -8.06 19.00
CA LYS A 78 1.30 -8.37 20.25
C LYS A 78 1.53 -7.11 21.09
N ALA A 79 1.94 -6.01 20.47
CA ALA A 79 2.14 -4.73 21.16
C ALA A 79 0.83 -4.20 21.78
N LEU A 80 -0.27 -4.24 21.04
CA LEU A 80 -1.58 -3.78 21.52
C LEU A 80 -2.13 -4.68 22.64
N LYS A 81 -1.97 -6.00 22.53
CA LYS A 81 -2.31 -6.94 23.62
C LYS A 81 -1.52 -6.66 24.90
N SER A 82 -0.23 -6.26 24.78
CA SER A 82 0.58 -5.88 25.94
C SER A 82 0.07 -4.61 26.63
N MET A 83 -0.69 -3.77 25.91
CA MET A 83 -1.40 -2.60 26.45
C MET A 83 -2.78 -2.98 27.05
N LYS A 84 -3.10 -4.27 27.19
CA LYS A 84 -4.36 -4.82 27.68
C LYS A 84 -5.59 -4.44 26.81
N LEU A 85 -5.37 -4.23 25.51
CA LEU A 85 -6.44 -3.94 24.56
C LEU A 85 -7.03 -5.24 23.99
N ASN A 86 -8.34 -5.23 23.67
CA ASN A 86 -9.06 -6.36 23.07
C ASN A 86 -8.81 -6.37 21.56
N VAL A 87 -7.79 -7.11 21.12
CA VAL A 87 -7.28 -7.11 19.76
C VAL A 87 -7.34 -8.47 19.10
N GLY A 88 -7.88 -8.53 17.89
CA GLY A 88 -7.79 -9.66 16.98
C GLY A 88 -6.83 -9.39 15.82
N GLU A 89 -6.27 -10.47 15.27
CA GLU A 89 -5.41 -10.39 14.07
C GLU A 89 -6.06 -11.11 12.90
N MET A 90 -5.80 -10.60 11.68
CA MET A 90 -6.33 -11.23 10.46
C MET A 90 -5.32 -11.15 9.32
N HIS A 91 -4.79 -12.32 8.94
CA HIS A 91 -3.76 -12.46 7.91
C HIS A 91 -3.84 -13.83 7.22
N SER A 92 -3.03 -14.03 6.19
CA SER A 92 -3.07 -15.22 5.35
C SER A 92 -2.75 -16.55 6.05
N ASP A 93 -2.03 -16.52 7.18
CA ASP A 93 -1.68 -17.75 7.92
C ASP A 93 -2.84 -18.33 8.74
N LEU A 94 -3.91 -17.57 8.93
CA LEU A 94 -5.09 -18.06 9.63
C LEU A 94 -5.91 -18.97 8.73
N GLU A 95 -6.36 -20.09 9.29
CA GLU A 95 -7.34 -20.95 8.66
C GLU A 95 -8.72 -20.27 8.59
N GLN A 96 -9.59 -20.75 7.70
CA GLN A 96 -10.90 -20.13 7.50
C GLN A 96 -11.73 -20.09 8.78
N VAL A 97 -11.72 -21.17 9.56
CA VAL A 97 -12.43 -21.25 10.85
C VAL A 97 -11.93 -20.20 11.85
N GLN A 98 -10.61 -19.96 11.88
CA GLN A 98 -10.02 -18.94 12.76
C GLN A 98 -10.43 -17.53 12.33
N ARG A 99 -10.48 -17.26 11.01
CA ARG A 99 -10.93 -15.97 10.47
C ARG A 99 -12.37 -15.69 10.83
N GLU A 100 -13.23 -16.70 10.69
CA GLU A 100 -14.65 -16.61 11.04
C GLU A 100 -14.83 -16.34 12.53
N ALA A 101 -14.08 -17.03 13.40
CA ALA A 101 -14.09 -16.79 14.84
C ALA A 101 -13.68 -15.35 15.20
N VAL A 102 -12.58 -14.86 14.64
CA VAL A 102 -12.12 -13.47 14.86
C VAL A 102 -13.18 -12.48 14.39
N MET A 103 -13.79 -12.72 13.22
CA MET A 103 -14.84 -11.86 12.70
C MET A 103 -16.10 -11.85 13.56
N HIS A 104 -16.49 -13.03 14.04
CA HIS A 104 -17.62 -13.15 14.96
C HIS A 104 -17.36 -12.36 16.26
N ASP A 105 -16.16 -12.49 16.83
CA ASP A 105 -15.76 -11.77 18.04
C ASP A 105 -15.71 -10.25 17.82
N PHE A 106 -15.25 -9.81 16.66
CA PHE A 106 -15.21 -8.40 16.30
C PHE A 106 -16.64 -7.83 16.10
N LYS A 107 -17.50 -8.55 15.37
CA LYS A 107 -18.90 -8.15 15.18
C LYS A 107 -19.69 -8.13 16.51
N ALA A 108 -19.39 -9.04 17.42
CA ALA A 108 -19.99 -9.13 18.74
C ALA A 108 -19.43 -8.13 19.76
N GLY A 109 -18.43 -7.31 19.39
CA GLY A 109 -17.80 -6.33 20.29
C GLY A 109 -16.88 -6.95 21.36
N ARG A 110 -16.58 -8.26 21.29
CA ARG A 110 -15.57 -8.90 22.15
C ARG A 110 -14.14 -8.49 21.81
N ILE A 111 -13.92 -8.13 20.56
CA ILE A 111 -12.69 -7.51 20.03
C ILE A 111 -13.06 -6.13 19.53
N ASN A 112 -12.37 -5.10 20.04
CA ASN A 112 -12.58 -3.71 19.62
C ASN A 112 -11.66 -3.31 18.47
N ILE A 113 -10.49 -3.92 18.37
CA ILE A 113 -9.46 -3.60 17.39
C ILE A 113 -9.16 -4.82 16.54
N LEU A 114 -9.26 -4.67 15.23
CA LEU A 114 -8.86 -5.69 14.27
C LEU A 114 -7.60 -5.22 13.53
N VAL A 115 -6.49 -5.96 13.64
CA VAL A 115 -5.27 -5.70 12.86
C VAL A 115 -5.23 -6.65 11.68
N ALA A 116 -5.17 -6.12 10.45
CA ALA A 116 -5.35 -6.93 9.25
C ALA A 116 -4.41 -6.53 8.10
N THR A 117 -4.16 -7.47 7.18
CA THR A 117 -3.60 -7.18 5.87
C THR A 117 -4.72 -6.92 4.86
N ASP A 118 -4.44 -6.17 3.78
CA ASP A 118 -5.41 -5.84 2.72
C ASP A 118 -6.09 -7.05 2.11
N ILE A 119 -5.29 -8.10 1.80
CA ILE A 119 -5.76 -9.28 1.07
C ILE A 119 -6.92 -9.96 1.80
N VAL A 120 -6.84 -10.00 3.11
CA VAL A 120 -7.84 -10.68 3.94
C VAL A 120 -8.98 -9.75 4.30
N ALA A 121 -8.72 -8.46 4.46
CA ALA A 121 -9.74 -7.46 4.74
C ALA A 121 -10.63 -7.13 3.52
N ARG A 122 -10.17 -7.45 2.29
CA ARG A 122 -11.00 -7.37 1.09
C ARG A 122 -12.02 -8.51 1.10
N GLY A 123 -13.28 -8.18 0.94
CA GLY A 123 -14.38 -9.17 0.94
C GLY A 123 -14.95 -9.48 2.32
N ILE A 124 -14.42 -8.88 3.38
CA ILE A 124 -15.07 -8.95 4.68
C ILE A 124 -16.15 -7.88 4.74
N ASP A 125 -17.36 -8.31 4.97
CA ASP A 125 -18.51 -7.45 5.25
C ASP A 125 -18.39 -6.91 6.68
N ILE A 126 -17.58 -5.87 6.84
CA ILE A 126 -17.44 -5.11 8.09
C ILE A 126 -17.95 -3.71 7.79
N ASP A 127 -19.13 -3.44 8.26
CA ASP A 127 -19.72 -2.13 8.26
C ASP A 127 -19.57 -1.49 9.64
N ASP A 128 -19.75 -0.18 9.69
CA ASP A 128 -19.80 0.59 10.93
C ASP A 128 -18.48 0.67 11.70
N ILE A 129 -17.36 0.76 10.94
CA ILE A 129 -16.05 1.06 11.50
C ILE A 129 -15.98 2.54 11.86
N ARG A 130 -15.64 2.84 13.12
CA ARG A 130 -15.49 4.23 13.58
C ARG A 130 -14.12 4.82 13.26
N LEU A 131 -13.09 4.00 13.33
CA LEU A 131 -11.71 4.45 13.09
C LEU A 131 -10.96 3.46 12.20
N VAL A 132 -10.40 3.96 11.13
CA VAL A 132 -9.43 3.25 10.29
C VAL A 132 -8.05 3.80 10.54
N ILE A 133 -7.07 2.95 10.84
CA ILE A 133 -5.66 3.33 10.94
C ILE A 133 -4.90 2.61 9.84
N ASN A 134 -4.32 3.35 8.91
CA ASN A 134 -3.29 2.84 8.01
C ASN A 134 -1.95 2.88 8.75
N PHE A 135 -1.57 1.77 9.40
CA PHE A 135 -0.27 1.65 10.07
C PHE A 135 0.88 1.76 9.08
N ASP A 136 0.67 1.26 7.87
CA ASP A 136 1.54 1.45 6.71
C ASP A 136 0.74 2.08 5.56
N VAL A 137 1.38 2.99 4.84
CA VAL A 137 0.80 3.59 3.63
C VAL A 137 0.61 2.51 2.56
N PRO A 138 -0.59 2.34 1.98
CA PRO A 138 -0.78 1.38 0.90
C PRO A 138 0.04 1.77 -0.34
N HIS A 139 0.43 0.76 -1.12
CA HIS A 139 1.18 0.99 -2.35
C HIS A 139 0.33 1.64 -3.43
N ASP A 140 -0.94 1.25 -3.52
CA ASP A 140 -1.89 1.76 -4.51
C ASP A 140 -2.87 2.74 -3.87
N SER A 141 -3.13 3.85 -4.57
CA SER A 141 -4.06 4.88 -4.10
C SER A 141 -5.50 4.38 -4.02
N GLU A 142 -5.87 3.42 -4.87
CA GLU A 142 -7.18 2.76 -4.81
C GLU A 142 -7.35 1.93 -3.53
N ASP A 143 -6.29 1.26 -3.07
CA ASP A 143 -6.30 0.53 -1.79
C ASP A 143 -6.53 1.46 -0.61
N TYR A 144 -5.97 2.67 -0.66
CA TYR A 144 -6.26 3.69 0.34
C TYR A 144 -7.76 3.98 0.43
N VAL A 145 -8.40 4.23 -0.70
CA VAL A 145 -9.85 4.50 -0.75
C VAL A 145 -10.66 3.31 -0.24
N HIS A 146 -10.28 2.08 -0.60
CA HIS A 146 -10.93 0.87 -0.12
C HIS A 146 -10.78 0.67 1.39
N ARG A 147 -9.61 1.00 1.97
CA ARG A 147 -9.38 0.92 3.41
C ARG A 147 -10.23 1.94 4.16
N ILE A 148 -10.15 3.22 3.79
CA ILE A 148 -10.92 4.25 4.48
C ILE A 148 -12.42 4.16 4.21
N GLY A 149 -12.83 3.56 3.09
CA GLY A 149 -14.22 3.26 2.77
C GLY A 149 -14.84 2.16 3.67
N ARG A 150 -14.11 1.59 4.64
CA ARG A 150 -14.66 0.75 5.72
C ARG A 150 -15.35 1.58 6.80
N THR A 151 -15.06 2.87 6.86
CA THR A 151 -15.74 3.82 7.76
C THR A 151 -16.73 4.71 6.98
N ALA A 152 -17.52 5.51 7.69
CA ALA A 152 -18.50 6.46 7.11
C ALA A 152 -19.58 5.82 6.22
N ARG A 153 -20.07 4.64 6.58
CA ARG A 153 -21.29 4.08 5.98
C ARG A 153 -22.52 4.45 6.80
N ALA A 154 -23.67 4.57 6.13
CA ALA A 154 -25.01 4.72 6.72
C ALA A 154 -25.18 5.85 7.75
N ASN A 155 -24.79 7.10 7.42
CA ASN A 155 -24.99 8.33 8.22
C ASN A 155 -24.02 8.60 9.39
N ASN A 156 -23.00 7.80 9.61
CA ASN A 156 -21.98 8.08 10.62
C ASN A 156 -20.74 8.73 9.97
N ASP A 157 -20.21 9.76 10.62
CA ASP A 157 -18.91 10.34 10.26
C ASP A 157 -17.80 9.32 10.61
N GLY A 158 -16.87 9.11 9.70
CA GLY A 158 -15.76 8.19 9.90
C GLY A 158 -14.44 8.93 10.05
N VAL A 159 -13.50 8.33 10.77
CA VAL A 159 -12.16 8.86 10.94
C VAL A 159 -11.13 7.90 10.35
N ALA A 160 -10.17 8.44 9.60
CA ALA A 160 -9.07 7.69 9.05
C ALA A 160 -7.73 8.38 9.36
N PHE A 161 -6.85 7.68 10.07
CA PHE A 161 -5.48 8.11 10.30
C PHE A 161 -4.51 7.30 9.45
N THR A 162 -3.46 7.96 8.96
CA THR A 162 -2.40 7.31 8.20
C THR A 162 -1.05 7.66 8.78
N PHE A 163 -0.26 6.65 9.13
CA PHE A 163 1.12 6.84 9.59
C PHE A 163 2.04 6.81 8.40
N VAL A 164 2.82 7.87 8.23
CA VAL A 164 3.66 8.09 7.06
C VAL A 164 5.11 8.12 7.50
N SER A 165 5.82 6.99 7.30
CA SER A 165 7.26 6.95 7.54
C SER A 165 8.02 7.64 6.41
N GLU A 166 9.30 7.96 6.65
CA GLU A 166 10.17 8.62 5.64
C GLU A 166 10.18 7.89 4.29
N LYS A 167 10.15 6.55 4.33
CA LYS A 167 10.16 5.71 3.12
C LYS A 167 8.84 5.73 2.36
N GLU A 168 7.74 6.04 3.04
CA GLU A 168 6.39 6.00 2.51
C GLU A 168 5.87 7.35 2.02
N GLN A 169 6.60 8.45 2.27
CA GLN A 169 6.16 9.80 1.90
C GLN A 169 5.82 9.94 0.40
N SER A 170 6.57 9.29 -0.48
CA SER A 170 6.30 9.35 -1.93
C SER A 170 4.99 8.64 -2.30
N ASN A 171 4.70 7.48 -1.66
CA ASN A 171 3.43 6.77 -1.87
C ASN A 171 2.27 7.59 -1.32
N PHE A 172 2.45 8.20 -0.15
CA PHE A 172 1.44 9.05 0.45
C PHE A 172 1.14 10.29 -0.43
N LYS A 173 2.17 10.91 -1.01
CA LYS A 173 1.99 12.01 -1.97
C LYS A 173 1.23 11.56 -3.23
N SER A 174 1.45 10.34 -3.69
CA SER A 174 0.67 9.77 -4.81
C SER A 174 -0.81 9.61 -4.44
N ILE A 175 -1.12 9.25 -3.19
CA ILE A 175 -2.50 9.20 -2.68
C ILE A 175 -3.12 10.61 -2.64
N GLU A 176 -2.42 11.61 -2.11
CA GLU A 176 -2.91 13.01 -2.11
C GLU A 176 -3.20 13.51 -3.52
N ASN A 177 -2.30 13.21 -4.48
CA ASN A 177 -2.49 13.58 -5.88
C ASN A 177 -3.70 12.85 -6.51
N PHE A 178 -3.91 11.57 -6.18
CA PHE A 178 -5.05 10.78 -6.65
C PHE A 178 -6.38 11.32 -6.10
N LEU A 179 -6.37 11.75 -4.84
CA LEU A 179 -7.54 12.35 -4.19
C LEU A 179 -7.77 13.80 -4.59
N GLU A 180 -6.81 14.43 -5.27
CA GLU A 180 -6.81 15.87 -5.57
C GLU A 180 -7.00 16.72 -4.30
N LYS A 181 -6.51 16.22 -3.15
CA LYS A 181 -6.67 16.83 -1.83
C LYS A 181 -5.44 16.62 -0.98
N GLU A 182 -4.99 17.67 -0.30
CA GLU A 182 -3.99 17.54 0.75
C GLU A 182 -4.64 17.03 2.04
N ILE A 183 -4.02 16.00 2.63
CA ILE A 183 -4.46 15.42 3.90
C ILE A 183 -3.73 16.15 5.02
N TYR A 184 -4.46 16.59 6.03
CA TYR A 184 -3.90 17.33 7.18
C TYR A 184 -2.87 16.47 7.93
N LYS A 185 -1.68 17.02 8.21
CA LYS A 185 -0.61 16.37 8.97
C LYS A 185 -0.70 16.82 10.42
N ILE A 186 -1.08 15.89 11.29
CA ILE A 186 -1.17 16.10 12.74
C ILE A 186 0.25 16.03 13.32
N PRO A 187 0.67 17.00 14.15
CA PRO A 187 1.91 16.88 14.92
C PRO A 187 1.90 15.61 15.78
N ILE A 188 3.02 14.92 15.86
CA ILE A 188 3.13 13.76 16.78
C ILE A 188 3.17 14.27 18.24
N PRO A 189 2.76 13.42 19.20
CA PRO A 189 2.89 13.74 20.63
C PRO A 189 4.33 14.11 20.99
N THR A 190 4.53 15.15 21.77
CA THR A 190 5.85 15.68 22.13
C THR A 190 6.72 14.68 22.86
N GLU A 191 6.09 13.76 23.62
CA GLU A 191 6.76 12.69 24.35
C GLU A 191 7.46 11.67 23.43
N LEU A 192 7.07 11.63 22.17
CA LEU A 192 7.66 10.73 21.16
C LEU A 192 8.88 11.33 20.46
N GLY A 193 9.26 12.57 20.81
CA GLY A 193 10.40 13.28 20.21
C GLY A 193 10.05 13.97 18.91
N GLU A 194 11.05 14.23 18.07
CA GLU A 194 10.90 14.93 16.81
C GLU A 194 10.37 14.00 15.70
N ALA A 195 9.52 14.54 14.83
CA ALA A 195 9.04 13.89 13.64
C ALA A 195 9.99 14.12 12.45
N PRO A 196 10.05 13.22 11.48
CA PRO A 196 10.73 13.51 10.22
C PRO A 196 9.98 14.59 9.46
N GLU A 197 10.70 15.41 8.71
CA GLU A 197 10.09 16.41 7.85
C GLU A 197 9.34 15.75 6.68
N TYR A 198 8.15 16.27 6.34
CA TYR A 198 7.41 15.80 5.18
C TYR A 198 8.03 16.38 3.89
N LYS A 199 8.90 15.62 3.27
CA LYS A 199 9.58 15.94 2.01
C LYS A 199 9.47 14.76 1.03
N PRO A 200 8.29 14.54 0.43
CA PRO A 200 8.12 13.46 -0.53
C PRO A 200 9.03 13.71 -1.74
N ARG A 201 9.83 12.70 -2.10
CA ARG A 201 10.64 12.77 -3.31
C ARG A 201 9.68 12.79 -4.50
N SER A 202 9.75 13.84 -5.32
CA SER A 202 9.04 13.83 -6.60
C SER A 202 9.66 12.74 -7.47
N PHE A 203 8.85 11.80 -7.96
CA PHE A 203 9.25 10.95 -9.07
C PHE A 203 9.36 11.87 -10.30
N SER A 204 10.51 12.53 -10.47
CA SER A 204 10.85 13.08 -11.77
C SER A 204 10.93 11.89 -12.71
N ASN A 205 10.00 11.81 -13.64
CA ASN A 205 10.06 10.92 -14.78
C ASN A 205 11.37 11.25 -15.53
N LYS A 206 12.47 10.65 -15.11
CA LYS A 206 13.67 10.58 -15.95
C LYS A 206 13.28 9.68 -17.11
N GLY A 207 12.58 10.29 -18.08
CA GLY A 207 12.47 9.75 -19.42
C GLY A 207 13.87 9.37 -19.84
N GLY A 208 14.11 8.08 -19.94
CA GLY A 208 15.39 7.55 -20.39
C GLY A 208 15.69 8.13 -21.76
N ASN A 209 16.56 9.12 -21.78
CA ASN A 209 17.19 9.59 -22.99
C ASN A 209 18.09 8.44 -23.47
N TYR A 210 17.51 7.52 -24.23
CA TYR A 210 18.26 6.59 -25.04
C TYR A 210 19.06 7.43 -26.03
N SER A 211 20.22 7.89 -25.60
CA SER A 211 21.20 8.51 -26.46
C SER A 211 21.55 7.52 -27.57
N LYS A 212 21.15 7.89 -28.79
CA LYS A 212 21.53 7.26 -30.04
C LYS A 212 23.00 6.82 -29.98
N ARG A 213 23.24 5.51 -29.93
CA ARG A 213 24.57 4.94 -30.22
C ARG A 213 24.95 5.41 -31.61
N ARG A 214 25.92 6.31 -31.68
CA ARG A 214 26.60 6.70 -32.90
C ARG A 214 27.23 5.44 -33.51
N ASN A 215 26.73 5.06 -34.69
CA ASN A 215 27.36 4.11 -35.58
C ASN A 215 28.78 4.61 -35.91
N PHE A 216 29.78 4.00 -35.33
CA PHE A 216 31.14 4.14 -35.76
C PHE A 216 31.33 3.29 -37.02
N LYS A 217 31.25 3.93 -38.18
CA LYS A 217 31.66 3.37 -39.48
C LYS A 217 33.17 3.16 -39.49
N GLY A 218 33.60 1.93 -39.22
CA GLY A 218 35.01 1.54 -39.41
C GLY A 218 35.39 1.63 -40.88
N LYS A 219 36.36 2.49 -41.14
CA LYS A 219 37.03 2.68 -42.42
C LYS A 219 37.89 1.43 -42.73
N ARG A 220 37.47 0.64 -43.71
CA ARG A 220 38.30 -0.42 -44.27
C ARG A 220 39.52 0.23 -44.96
N ASN A 221 40.70 -0.04 -44.47
CA ASN A 221 41.93 0.26 -45.19
C ASN A 221 42.41 -1.04 -45.85
N ASN A 222 42.50 -0.97 -47.18
CA ASN A 222 42.96 -1.99 -48.10
C ASN A 222 44.49 -1.81 -48.24
N GLY A 223 45.28 -2.85 -47.99
CA GLY A 223 46.70 -2.82 -48.18
C GLY A 223 47.23 -4.24 -48.32
N GLY A 224 47.57 -4.58 -49.52
CA GLY A 224 48.00 -5.89 -49.97
C GLY A 224 49.48 -6.20 -49.61
N GLY A 225 49.85 -7.44 -49.76
CA GLY A 225 51.24 -7.93 -49.70
C GLY A 225 51.34 -9.44 -49.49
N LYS A 226 51.33 -10.14 -50.56
CA LYS A 226 52.21 -11.27 -51.03
C LYS A 226 53.00 -12.06 -49.98
N GLY A 227 52.85 -13.38 -50.05
CA GLY A 227 54.06 -14.18 -50.24
C GLY A 227 54.25 -15.40 -49.34
N ASN A 228 54.10 -16.60 -49.95
CA ASN A 228 54.98 -17.78 -49.90
C ASN A 228 54.83 -18.86 -48.79
N ASN A 229 54.43 -20.04 -49.32
CA ASN A 229 55.05 -21.36 -49.21
C ASN A 229 55.13 -22.15 -47.87
N ARG A 230 54.30 -23.18 -47.81
CA ARG A 230 54.59 -24.66 -47.67
C ARG A 230 55.76 -25.13 -46.75
N PRO A 231 55.77 -26.38 -46.25
CA PRO A 231 54.76 -27.45 -46.11
C PRO A 231 54.78 -28.16 -44.73
N SER A 232 53.85 -29.05 -44.56
CA SER A 232 53.81 -30.10 -43.54
C SER A 232 55.00 -31.07 -43.60
N PRO A 233 55.32 -31.94 -42.57
CA PRO A 233 54.55 -33.13 -42.36
C PRO A 233 54.47 -33.69 -40.89
N ARG A 234 53.47 -34.52 -40.67
CA ARG A 234 53.34 -35.86 -40.06
C ARG A 234 53.99 -36.23 -38.70
N GLN A 235 53.15 -36.94 -37.92
CA GLN A 235 53.38 -38.12 -37.04
C GLN A 235 54.00 -37.80 -35.66
N ASN A 236 53.39 -38.17 -34.60
CA ASN A 236 52.92 -39.50 -34.12
C ASN A 236 51.67 -39.33 -33.25
#